data_1e6c5d169eeb6a4002d4cd5dd4d5a8be
#
_entry.id   1e6c5d169eeb6a4002d4cd5dd4d5a8be
#
_cell.length_a   1.000
_cell.length_b   1.000
_cell.length_c   1.000
_cell.angle_alpha   90.00
_cell.angle_beta   90.00
_cell.angle_gamma   90.00
#
_symmetry.space_group_name_H-M   'P 1'
#
loop_
_entity.id
_entity.type
_entity.pdbx_description
1 polymer ?
#
loop_
_entity_poly.entity_id
_entity_poly.type
_entity_poly.pdbx_seq_one_letter_code
_entity_poly.pdbx_strand_id
1 'polypeptide(L)'
;MGTSALPGLDRLLEVCGRLGLQQSVLPPGKHPPEPFAPVAGTPLDPALASFYSRMGKAILAADADGLVIFQVDDGINQLEAENNALRAGWQGDYFAPLFVFGGRPLLAHYFATVPNWSDPSGFQPVVRVDTYERPYALPIASTVDRLFDTYSHYLEELVAHEDFNADGAAALSFPWKVPHLLARDERLVQLIREGSFDALMTDADARAWSGEVLNAHSRL
;
A
#
# COMPACT_ATOMS: atom_id res chain seq x y z
N MET A 1 -17.34 -6.35 -16.94
CA MET A 1 -16.01 -6.94 -16.61
C MET A 1 -16.13 -7.51 -15.21
N GLY A 2 -15.60 -8.71 -14.94
CA GLY A 2 -15.68 -9.32 -13.59
C GLY A 2 -14.73 -8.62 -12.62
N THR A 3 -15.08 -8.60 -11.34
CA THR A 3 -14.18 -8.16 -10.28
C THR A 3 -13.02 -9.13 -10.17
N SER A 4 -11.78 -8.61 -10.02
CA SER A 4 -10.59 -9.43 -9.80
C SER A 4 -10.66 -10.10 -8.43
N ALA A 5 -10.20 -11.35 -8.33
CA ALA A 5 -10.01 -12.00 -7.04
C ALA A 5 -8.92 -11.25 -6.25
N LEU A 6 -9.11 -11.16 -4.92
CA LEU A 6 -8.17 -10.52 -4.00
C LEU A 6 -7.75 -11.53 -2.91
N PRO A 7 -7.01 -12.59 -3.26
CA PRO A 7 -6.58 -13.60 -2.29
C PRO A 7 -5.69 -13.03 -1.18
N GLY A 8 -4.89 -12.00 -1.49
CA GLY A 8 -4.09 -11.29 -0.49
C GLY A 8 -4.95 -10.57 0.55
N LEU A 9 -6.03 -9.89 0.10
CA LEU A 9 -6.99 -9.28 1.01
C LEU A 9 -7.71 -10.33 1.87
N ASP A 10 -8.15 -11.45 1.26
CA ASP A 10 -8.82 -12.52 1.99
C ASP A 10 -7.91 -13.09 3.09
N ARG A 11 -6.63 -13.34 2.77
CA ARG A 11 -5.64 -13.75 3.74
C ARG A 11 -5.43 -12.71 4.84
N LEU A 12 -5.33 -11.43 4.51
CA LEU A 12 -5.13 -10.37 5.51
C LEU A 12 -6.29 -10.31 6.49
N LEU A 13 -7.54 -10.42 6.01
CA LEU A 13 -8.73 -10.46 6.87
C LEU A 13 -8.74 -11.70 7.78
N GLU A 14 -8.37 -12.87 7.24
CA GLU A 14 -8.22 -14.12 8.02
C GLU A 14 -7.16 -13.97 9.11
N VAL A 15 -5.97 -13.44 8.79
CA VAL A 15 -4.88 -13.22 9.74
C VAL A 15 -5.30 -12.26 10.85
N CYS A 16 -5.93 -11.12 10.50
CA CYS A 16 -6.45 -10.18 11.51
C CYS A 16 -7.47 -10.85 12.43
N GLY A 17 -8.40 -11.64 11.87
CA GLY A 17 -9.38 -12.38 12.68
C GLY A 17 -8.73 -13.42 13.60
N ARG A 18 -7.78 -14.22 13.10
CA ARG A 18 -7.07 -15.25 13.85
C ARG A 18 -6.20 -14.69 14.98
N LEU A 19 -5.55 -13.54 14.73
CA LEU A 19 -4.72 -12.86 15.72
C LEU A 19 -5.52 -11.96 16.67
N GLY A 20 -6.84 -11.81 16.47
CA GLY A 20 -7.72 -10.96 17.29
C GLY A 20 -7.47 -9.47 17.10
N LEU A 21 -6.88 -9.05 15.97
CA LEU A 21 -6.55 -7.66 15.69
C LEU A 21 -7.80 -6.84 15.32
N GLN A 22 -7.84 -5.59 15.77
CA GLN A 22 -8.97 -4.71 15.53
C GLN A 22 -9.14 -4.36 14.05
N GLN A 23 -10.37 -4.52 13.57
CA GLN A 23 -10.76 -4.19 12.21
C GLN A 23 -11.99 -3.28 12.22
N SER A 24 -11.98 -2.28 11.35
CA SER A 24 -13.11 -1.41 11.07
C SER A 24 -13.32 -1.34 9.57
N VAL A 25 -14.42 -1.89 9.09
CA VAL A 25 -14.76 -1.97 7.67
C VAL A 25 -16.13 -1.37 7.44
N LEU A 26 -16.27 -0.50 6.44
CA LEU A 26 -17.56 -0.03 5.96
C LEU A 26 -18.00 -0.86 4.76
N PRO A 27 -19.33 -1.09 4.59
CA PRO A 27 -19.84 -1.74 3.39
C PRO A 27 -19.53 -0.89 2.13
N PRO A 28 -19.53 -1.50 0.93
CA PRO A 28 -19.36 -0.77 -0.30
C PRO A 28 -20.51 0.22 -0.52
N GLY A 29 -20.23 1.33 -1.22
CA GLY A 29 -21.26 2.23 -1.74
C GLY A 29 -22.15 1.53 -2.75
N LYS A 30 -23.30 2.15 -3.11
CA LYS A 30 -24.23 1.63 -4.14
C LYS A 30 -23.59 1.61 -5.53
N HIS A 31 -22.64 2.52 -5.76
CA HIS A 31 -21.94 2.71 -7.02
C HIS A 31 -20.43 2.69 -6.79
N PRO A 32 -19.83 1.52 -6.49
CA PRO A 32 -18.39 1.43 -6.33
C PRO A 32 -17.68 1.80 -7.64
N PRO A 33 -16.50 2.41 -7.58
CA PRO A 33 -15.76 2.78 -8.77
C PRO A 33 -15.36 1.53 -9.58
N GLU A 34 -15.51 1.63 -10.89
CA GLU A 34 -15.16 0.54 -11.81
C GLU A 34 -13.65 0.51 -12.11
N PRO A 35 -13.10 -0.66 -12.53
CA PRO A 35 -11.73 -0.76 -13.01
C PRO A 35 -11.48 0.25 -14.15
N PHE A 36 -10.33 0.92 -14.11
CA PHE A 36 -9.91 1.94 -15.08
C PHE A 36 -10.78 3.20 -15.11
N ALA A 37 -11.83 3.31 -14.30
CA ALA A 37 -12.58 4.56 -14.18
C ALA A 37 -11.62 5.68 -13.72
N PRO A 38 -11.70 6.89 -14.30
CA PRO A 38 -10.84 7.99 -13.87
C PRO A 38 -11.29 8.51 -12.51
N VAL A 39 -10.37 8.48 -11.53
CA VAL A 39 -10.53 9.10 -10.21
C VAL A 39 -9.42 10.14 -10.08
N ALA A 40 -9.78 11.39 -9.80
CA ALA A 40 -8.82 12.52 -9.80
C ALA A 40 -7.95 12.57 -11.08
N GLY A 41 -8.53 12.21 -12.23
CA GLY A 41 -7.84 12.20 -13.53
C GLY A 41 -6.91 11.01 -13.78
N THR A 42 -6.86 10.03 -12.86
CA THR A 42 -5.99 8.84 -12.96
C THR A 42 -6.84 7.58 -13.13
N PRO A 43 -6.50 6.64 -14.04
CA PRO A 43 -7.17 5.36 -14.14
C PRO A 43 -7.05 4.55 -12.83
N LEU A 44 -8.18 4.11 -12.30
CA LEU A 44 -8.21 3.32 -11.06
C LEU A 44 -7.63 1.92 -11.30
N ASP A 45 -6.74 1.50 -10.41
CA ASP A 45 -6.19 0.14 -10.39
C ASP A 45 -7.29 -0.92 -10.25
N PRO A 46 -7.28 -2.04 -11.03
CA PRO A 46 -8.31 -3.08 -10.97
C PRO A 46 -8.46 -3.74 -9.60
N ALA A 47 -7.38 -3.88 -8.82
CA ALA A 47 -7.46 -4.44 -7.47
C ALA A 47 -8.13 -3.45 -6.50
N LEU A 48 -7.88 -2.14 -6.63
CA LEU A 48 -8.60 -1.13 -5.85
C LEU A 48 -10.07 -1.10 -6.20
N ALA A 49 -10.44 -1.17 -7.48
CA ALA A 49 -11.84 -1.28 -7.89
C ALA A 49 -12.52 -2.52 -7.30
N SER A 50 -11.82 -3.67 -7.31
CA SER A 50 -12.29 -4.91 -6.68
C SER A 50 -12.40 -4.78 -5.16
N PHE A 51 -11.47 -4.08 -4.50
CA PHE A 51 -11.57 -3.74 -3.08
C PHE A 51 -12.85 -2.93 -2.80
N TYR A 52 -13.08 -1.83 -3.54
CA TYR A 52 -14.24 -0.96 -3.32
C TYR A 52 -15.59 -1.61 -3.69
N SER A 53 -15.58 -2.65 -4.52
CA SER A 53 -16.79 -3.48 -4.74
C SER A 53 -17.16 -4.34 -3.51
N ARG A 54 -16.24 -4.55 -2.59
CA ARG A 54 -16.42 -5.34 -1.36
C ARG A 54 -16.54 -4.49 -0.10
N MET A 55 -15.85 -3.34 -0.05
CA MET A 55 -15.69 -2.48 1.13
C MET A 55 -15.60 -1.02 0.70
N GLY A 56 -16.36 -0.13 1.36
CA GLY A 56 -16.24 1.32 1.13
C GLY A 56 -15.06 1.96 1.86
N LYS A 57 -14.53 1.30 2.92
CA LYS A 57 -13.37 1.71 3.72
C LYS A 57 -12.85 0.53 4.50
N ALA A 58 -11.56 0.51 4.78
CA ALA A 58 -11.01 -0.42 5.78
C ALA A 58 -9.94 0.23 6.64
N ILE A 59 -9.95 -0.12 7.93
CA ILE A 59 -8.84 0.03 8.87
C ILE A 59 -8.59 -1.36 9.42
N LEU A 60 -7.47 -1.97 9.06
CA LEU A 60 -7.12 -3.33 9.42
C LEU A 60 -5.95 -3.30 10.41
N ALA A 61 -5.98 -4.14 11.45
CA ALA A 61 -4.97 -4.21 12.50
C ALA A 61 -4.71 -2.87 13.22
N ALA A 62 -5.79 -2.13 13.57
CA ALA A 62 -5.72 -0.78 14.15
C ALA A 62 -4.94 -0.70 15.46
N ASP A 63 -4.89 -1.79 16.22
CA ASP A 63 -4.22 -1.96 17.52
C ASP A 63 -2.78 -2.51 17.42
N ALA A 64 -2.33 -2.82 16.20
CA ALA A 64 -0.95 -3.24 15.94
C ALA A 64 -0.24 -2.19 15.06
N ASP A 65 -0.23 -2.39 13.74
CA ASP A 65 0.21 -1.40 12.76
C ASP A 65 -0.88 -1.22 11.69
N GLY A 66 -1.80 -0.27 11.91
CA GLY A 66 -3.04 -0.17 11.14
C GLY A 66 -2.82 0.16 9.66
N LEU A 67 -3.25 -0.72 8.77
CA LEU A 67 -3.39 -0.44 7.36
C LEU A 67 -4.73 0.27 7.11
N VAL A 68 -4.66 1.53 6.66
CA VAL A 68 -5.84 2.37 6.40
C VAL A 68 -6.04 2.53 4.90
N ILE A 69 -7.20 2.10 4.40
CA ILE A 69 -7.65 2.35 3.02
C ILE A 69 -8.73 3.43 3.06
N PHE A 70 -8.61 4.44 2.23
CA PHE A 70 -9.48 5.62 2.21
C PHE A 70 -10.92 5.29 1.86
N GLN A 71 -11.84 6.10 2.37
CA GLN A 71 -13.27 5.92 2.20
C GLN A 71 -13.73 6.34 0.81
N VAL A 72 -14.51 5.46 0.18
CA VAL A 72 -15.31 5.76 -1.02
C VAL A 72 -16.70 5.15 -0.82
N ASP A 73 -17.71 6.02 -0.74
CA ASP A 73 -19.12 5.64 -0.69
C ASP A 73 -19.99 6.67 -1.43
N ASP A 74 -21.30 6.55 -1.33
CA ASP A 74 -22.25 7.41 -2.04
C ASP A 74 -22.22 8.89 -1.60
N GLY A 75 -21.53 9.23 -0.53
CA GLY A 75 -21.42 10.60 0.01
C GLY A 75 -19.99 11.10 0.19
N ILE A 76 -19.00 10.20 0.21
CA ILE A 76 -17.61 10.52 0.49
C ILE A 76 -16.70 9.85 -0.54
N ASN A 77 -15.92 10.66 -1.26
CA ASN A 77 -14.86 10.19 -2.13
C ASN A 77 -13.51 10.72 -1.65
N GLN A 78 -12.95 10.05 -0.63
CA GLN A 78 -11.65 10.42 -0.06
C GLN A 78 -10.51 10.22 -1.08
N LEU A 79 -10.58 9.23 -1.98
CA LEU A 79 -9.59 9.04 -3.02
C LEU A 79 -9.41 10.30 -3.87
N GLU A 80 -10.53 10.86 -4.36
CA GLU A 80 -10.49 12.04 -5.21
C GLU A 80 -10.03 13.27 -4.43
N ALA A 81 -10.57 13.47 -3.22
CA ALA A 81 -10.26 14.61 -2.38
C ALA A 81 -8.77 14.66 -2.00
N GLU A 82 -8.20 13.55 -1.52
CA GLU A 82 -6.80 13.47 -1.11
C GLU A 82 -5.85 13.63 -2.30
N ASN A 83 -6.09 12.94 -3.42
CA ASN A 83 -5.23 13.06 -4.59
C ASN A 83 -5.24 14.49 -5.16
N ASN A 84 -6.39 15.16 -5.20
CA ASN A 84 -6.48 16.55 -5.63
C ASN A 84 -5.75 17.48 -4.65
N ALA A 85 -5.91 17.29 -3.34
CA ALA A 85 -5.24 18.10 -2.31
C ALA A 85 -3.71 17.95 -2.35
N LEU A 86 -3.20 16.71 -2.47
CA LEU A 86 -1.77 16.42 -2.53
C LEU A 86 -1.13 17.02 -3.78
N ARG A 87 -1.78 16.91 -4.95
CA ARG A 87 -1.29 17.50 -6.22
C ARG A 87 -1.36 19.03 -6.24
N ALA A 88 -2.32 19.62 -5.55
CA ALA A 88 -2.42 21.09 -5.41
C ALA A 88 -1.49 21.66 -4.32
N GLY A 89 -0.93 20.80 -3.46
CA GLY A 89 -0.05 21.17 -2.36
C GLY A 89 1.38 21.51 -2.78
N TRP A 90 2.22 21.92 -1.83
CA TRP A 90 3.61 22.29 -2.07
C TRP A 90 4.50 21.11 -2.54
N GLN A 91 4.07 19.88 -2.37
CA GLN A 91 4.73 18.66 -2.87
C GLN A 91 4.05 18.12 -4.14
N GLY A 92 3.24 18.91 -4.83
CA GLY A 92 2.40 18.47 -5.95
C GLY A 92 3.15 17.76 -7.06
N ASP A 93 4.34 18.23 -7.43
CA ASP A 93 5.19 17.61 -8.46
C ASP A 93 5.62 16.19 -8.06
N TYR A 94 5.87 15.94 -6.76
CA TYR A 94 6.20 14.61 -6.27
C TYR A 94 5.00 13.65 -6.35
N PHE A 95 3.81 14.14 -6.07
CA PHE A 95 2.58 13.35 -6.11
C PHE A 95 1.97 13.21 -7.52
N ALA A 96 2.42 13.99 -8.50
CA ALA A 96 1.89 13.94 -9.86
C ALA A 96 1.88 12.52 -10.50
N PRO A 97 2.95 11.70 -10.38
CA PRO A 97 2.99 10.34 -10.93
C PRO A 97 2.29 9.30 -10.03
N LEU A 98 1.78 9.68 -8.87
CA LEU A 98 1.26 8.78 -7.85
C LEU A 98 -0.27 8.86 -7.77
N PHE A 99 -0.89 7.75 -7.36
CA PHE A 99 -2.29 7.70 -6.98
C PHE A 99 -2.42 7.16 -5.56
N VAL A 100 -2.69 8.04 -4.60
CA VAL A 100 -2.79 7.72 -3.17
C VAL A 100 -4.14 7.07 -2.88
N PHE A 101 -4.13 5.90 -2.21
CA PHE A 101 -5.35 5.16 -1.88
C PHE A 101 -5.51 4.86 -0.40
N GLY A 102 -4.51 5.15 0.41
CA GLY A 102 -4.54 4.89 1.83
C GLY A 102 -3.40 5.58 2.57
N GLY A 103 -3.33 5.36 3.88
CA GLY A 103 -2.26 5.90 4.70
C GLY A 103 -2.74 6.55 5.99
N ARG A 104 -1.81 7.14 6.71
CA ARG A 104 -2.03 7.91 7.93
C ARG A 104 -1.51 9.34 7.74
N PRO A 105 -2.31 10.25 7.17
CA PRO A 105 -1.87 11.63 6.89
C PRO A 105 -1.30 12.36 8.10
N LEU A 106 -1.88 12.14 9.29
CA LEU A 106 -1.37 12.73 10.55
C LEU A 106 0.03 12.24 10.94
N LEU A 107 0.47 11.09 10.41
CA LEU A 107 1.82 10.54 10.56
C LEU A 107 2.67 10.73 9.31
N ALA A 108 2.22 11.57 8.37
CA ALA A 108 2.90 11.85 7.11
C ALA A 108 3.21 10.60 6.25
N HIS A 109 2.41 9.53 6.36
CA HIS A 109 2.58 8.29 5.62
C HIS A 109 1.40 8.02 4.69
N TYR A 110 1.70 7.68 3.43
CA TYR A 110 0.70 7.33 2.42
C TYR A 110 1.04 6.01 1.74
N PHE A 111 0.00 5.30 1.30
CA PHE A 111 0.10 4.20 0.33
C PHE A 111 -0.40 4.69 -1.01
N ALA A 112 0.42 4.52 -2.04
CA ALA A 112 0.10 4.98 -3.38
C ALA A 112 0.43 3.92 -4.43
N THR A 113 -0.37 3.86 -5.50
CA THR A 113 0.01 3.14 -6.71
C THR A 113 0.79 4.05 -7.65
N VAL A 114 1.52 3.44 -8.60
CA VAL A 114 2.27 4.14 -9.64
C VAL A 114 1.69 3.77 -11.02
N PRO A 115 0.70 4.52 -11.52
CA PRO A 115 -0.06 4.17 -12.72
C PRO A 115 0.79 3.99 -13.99
N ASN A 116 1.88 4.75 -14.12
CA ASN A 116 2.76 4.68 -15.29
C ASN A 116 3.52 3.34 -15.42
N TRP A 117 3.53 2.51 -14.38
CA TRP A 117 4.19 1.20 -14.37
C TRP A 117 3.20 0.05 -14.25
N SER A 118 1.97 0.28 -14.72
CA SER A 118 0.95 -0.77 -14.81
C SER A 118 1.45 -1.95 -15.64
N ASP A 119 1.06 -3.15 -15.25
CA ASP A 119 1.24 -4.31 -16.10
C ASP A 119 0.22 -4.33 -17.27
N PRO A 120 0.33 -5.30 -18.20
CA PRO A 120 -0.62 -5.42 -19.31
C PRO A 120 -2.08 -5.64 -18.88
N SER A 121 -2.31 -6.09 -17.63
CA SER A 121 -3.66 -6.24 -17.04
C SER A 121 -4.12 -4.98 -16.30
N GLY A 122 -3.25 -3.96 -16.20
CA GLY A 122 -3.55 -2.68 -15.55
C GLY A 122 -3.26 -2.64 -14.05
N PHE A 123 -2.72 -3.72 -13.45
CA PHE A 123 -2.30 -3.70 -12.06
C PHE A 123 -1.07 -2.83 -11.86
N GLN A 124 -1.13 -1.97 -10.86
CA GLN A 124 -0.15 -0.92 -10.60
C GLN A 124 0.72 -1.30 -9.38
N PRO A 125 2.04 -1.10 -9.46
CA PRO A 125 2.90 -1.31 -8.29
C PRO A 125 2.60 -0.28 -7.19
N VAL A 126 2.88 -0.69 -5.96
CA VAL A 126 2.57 0.08 -4.74
C VAL A 126 3.84 0.57 -4.08
N VAL A 127 3.79 1.82 -3.65
CA VAL A 127 4.82 2.46 -2.85
C VAL A 127 4.24 2.96 -1.52
N ARG A 128 5.07 2.95 -0.46
CA ARG A 128 4.82 3.72 0.76
C ARG A 128 5.57 5.04 0.68
N VAL A 129 4.84 6.14 0.75
CA VAL A 129 5.38 7.50 0.70
C VAL A 129 5.52 8.03 2.13
N ASP A 130 6.67 8.59 2.45
CA ASP A 130 6.91 9.38 3.64
C ASP A 130 7.04 10.85 3.24
N THR A 131 6.37 11.74 3.98
CA THR A 131 6.34 13.19 3.69
C THR A 131 6.76 14.03 4.89
N TYR A 132 7.40 13.42 5.90
CA TYR A 132 7.73 14.11 7.15
C TYR A 132 8.68 15.30 6.94
N GLU A 133 9.71 15.10 6.11
CA GLU A 133 10.65 16.18 5.76
C GLU A 133 10.64 16.42 4.24
N ARG A 134 11.37 15.61 3.51
CA ARG A 134 11.36 15.57 2.04
C ARG A 134 10.66 14.29 1.60
N PRO A 135 9.71 14.38 0.67
CA PRO A 135 8.99 13.20 0.26
C PRO A 135 9.93 12.19 -0.41
N TYR A 136 9.83 10.95 0.03
CA TYR A 136 10.44 9.79 -0.61
C TYR A 136 9.48 8.61 -0.58
N ALA A 137 9.69 7.65 -1.47
CA ALA A 137 8.88 6.45 -1.51
C ALA A 137 9.72 5.18 -1.44
N LEU A 138 9.17 4.18 -0.75
CA LEU A 138 9.69 2.82 -0.71
C LEU A 138 8.79 1.92 -1.56
N PRO A 139 9.31 1.19 -2.54
CA PRO A 139 8.53 0.21 -3.30
C PRO A 139 8.19 -0.99 -2.41
N ILE A 140 6.90 -1.29 -2.23
CA ILE A 140 6.45 -2.27 -1.22
C ILE A 140 5.65 -3.45 -1.78
N ALA A 141 5.12 -3.36 -3.00
CA ALA A 141 4.45 -4.48 -3.66
C ALA A 141 4.34 -4.25 -5.17
N SER A 142 4.23 -5.31 -5.95
CA SER A 142 3.97 -5.23 -7.39
C SER A 142 2.51 -4.97 -7.75
N THR A 143 1.58 -5.19 -6.81
CA THR A 143 0.14 -4.90 -6.94
C THR A 143 -0.47 -4.61 -5.57
N VAL A 144 -1.66 -4.02 -5.54
CA VAL A 144 -2.39 -3.78 -4.27
C VAL A 144 -2.72 -5.08 -3.54
N ASP A 145 -3.07 -6.15 -4.26
CA ASP A 145 -3.36 -7.45 -3.61
C ASP A 145 -2.09 -8.10 -3.03
N ARG A 146 -0.93 -7.93 -3.68
CA ARG A 146 0.36 -8.35 -3.12
C ARG A 146 0.76 -7.53 -1.90
N LEU A 147 0.38 -6.25 -1.82
CA LEU A 147 0.54 -5.48 -0.57
C LEU A 147 -0.25 -6.15 0.56
N PHE A 148 -1.51 -6.51 0.34
CA PHE A 148 -2.33 -7.16 1.37
C PHE A 148 -1.73 -8.50 1.82
N ASP A 149 -1.26 -9.33 0.88
CA ASP A 149 -0.58 -10.59 1.17
C ASP A 149 0.69 -10.37 2.00
N THR A 150 1.58 -9.48 1.56
CA THR A 150 2.82 -9.13 2.27
C THR A 150 2.52 -8.58 3.67
N TYR A 151 1.50 -7.71 3.78
CA TYR A 151 1.11 -7.12 5.06
C TYR A 151 0.54 -8.16 6.02
N SER A 152 -0.15 -9.19 5.52
CA SER A 152 -0.61 -10.31 6.35
C SER A 152 0.55 -11.07 6.99
N HIS A 153 1.59 -11.37 6.23
CA HIS A 153 2.81 -12.02 6.74
C HIS A 153 3.56 -11.11 7.74
N TYR A 154 3.63 -9.81 7.45
CA TYR A 154 4.20 -8.85 8.38
C TYR A 154 3.49 -8.84 9.73
N LEU A 155 2.15 -8.86 9.76
CA LEU A 155 1.39 -8.90 11.01
C LEU A 155 1.65 -10.20 11.80
N GLU A 156 1.78 -11.34 11.11
CA GLU A 156 2.15 -12.61 11.76
C GLU A 156 3.53 -12.51 12.44
N GLU A 157 4.53 -11.94 11.75
CA GLU A 157 5.87 -11.75 12.31
C GLU A 157 5.89 -10.69 13.43
N LEU A 158 5.17 -9.57 13.26
CA LEU A 158 5.09 -8.50 14.24
C LEU A 158 4.50 -8.99 15.57
N VAL A 159 3.34 -9.66 15.53
CA VAL A 159 2.66 -10.15 16.74
C VAL A 159 3.46 -11.26 17.44
N ALA A 160 4.24 -12.03 16.68
CA ALA A 160 5.14 -13.06 17.23
C ALA A 160 6.47 -12.49 17.74
N HIS A 161 6.76 -11.21 17.49
CA HIS A 161 8.02 -10.59 17.92
C HIS A 161 8.06 -10.44 19.44
N GLU A 162 9.20 -10.77 20.06
CA GLU A 162 9.35 -10.75 21.53
C GLU A 162 9.08 -9.38 22.16
N ASP A 163 9.41 -8.30 21.45
CA ASP A 163 9.22 -6.92 21.91
C ASP A 163 7.84 -6.34 21.56
N PHE A 164 6.96 -7.08 20.86
CA PHE A 164 5.67 -6.53 20.42
C PHE A 164 4.81 -5.98 21.57
N ASN A 165 4.79 -6.67 22.70
CA ASN A 165 4.02 -6.23 23.86
C ASN A 165 4.54 -4.94 24.50
N ALA A 166 5.83 -4.64 24.34
CA ALA A 166 6.46 -3.44 24.88
C ALA A 166 6.43 -2.27 23.88
N ASP A 167 6.76 -2.54 22.62
CA ASP A 167 7.06 -1.53 21.61
C ASP A 167 6.00 -1.45 20.49
N GLY A 168 5.02 -2.37 20.46
CA GLY A 168 3.99 -2.40 19.41
C GLY A 168 4.59 -2.49 18.01
N ALA A 169 4.11 -1.65 17.09
CA ALA A 169 4.63 -1.60 15.71
C ALA A 169 6.12 -1.23 15.60
N ALA A 170 6.70 -0.60 16.61
CA ALA A 170 8.12 -0.22 16.60
C ALA A 170 9.06 -1.43 16.72
N ALA A 171 8.59 -2.56 17.29
CA ALA A 171 9.34 -3.81 17.37
C ALA A 171 9.80 -4.30 15.99
N LEU A 172 8.91 -4.16 14.96
CA LEU A 172 9.18 -4.60 13.60
C LEU A 172 8.59 -3.58 12.60
N SER A 173 9.23 -2.42 12.42
CA SER A 173 8.72 -1.32 11.58
C SER A 173 8.60 -1.72 10.11
N PHE A 174 7.37 -1.71 9.56
CA PHE A 174 7.10 -1.92 8.13
C PHE A 174 7.41 -0.67 7.30
N PRO A 175 8.05 -0.78 6.13
CA PRO A 175 8.64 -2.00 5.53
C PRO A 175 10.12 -2.18 5.90
N TRP A 176 10.71 -1.28 6.68
CA TRP A 176 12.14 -1.15 6.94
C TRP A 176 12.80 -2.42 7.50
N LYS A 177 12.12 -3.11 8.40
CA LYS A 177 12.67 -4.29 9.11
C LYS A 177 12.32 -5.63 8.43
N VAL A 178 11.56 -5.58 7.33
CA VAL A 178 11.03 -6.80 6.68
C VAL A 178 11.34 -6.90 5.17
N PRO A 179 12.55 -6.54 4.71
CA PRO A 179 12.90 -6.63 3.28
C PRO A 179 12.76 -8.05 2.73
N HIS A 180 12.93 -9.08 3.57
CA HIS A 180 12.77 -10.49 3.21
C HIS A 180 11.33 -10.88 2.81
N LEU A 181 10.31 -10.19 3.35
CA LEU A 181 8.93 -10.41 2.93
C LEU A 181 8.68 -9.83 1.53
N LEU A 182 9.18 -8.62 1.28
CA LEU A 182 9.03 -7.95 0.00
C LEU A 182 9.83 -8.65 -1.10
N ALA A 183 10.96 -9.25 -0.74
CA ALA A 183 11.82 -10.01 -1.63
C ALA A 183 11.14 -11.25 -2.27
N ARG A 184 10.01 -11.71 -1.73
CA ARG A 184 9.19 -12.80 -2.29
C ARG A 184 8.32 -12.35 -3.48
N ASP A 185 8.22 -11.06 -3.73
CA ASP A 185 7.49 -10.50 -4.87
C ASP A 185 8.47 -10.32 -6.05
N GLU A 186 8.56 -11.35 -6.91
CA GLU A 186 9.51 -11.38 -8.04
C GLU A 186 9.36 -10.17 -8.98
N ARG A 187 8.12 -9.73 -9.23
CA ARG A 187 7.88 -8.58 -10.08
C ARG A 187 8.33 -7.27 -9.42
N LEU A 188 8.09 -7.09 -8.12
CA LEU A 188 8.61 -5.95 -7.37
C LEU A 188 10.13 -5.91 -7.46
N VAL A 189 10.79 -7.05 -7.23
CA VAL A 189 12.26 -7.19 -7.32
C VAL A 189 12.76 -6.84 -8.72
N GLN A 190 12.06 -7.27 -9.78
CA GLN A 190 12.41 -6.89 -11.15
C GLN A 190 12.31 -5.38 -11.36
N LEU A 191 11.21 -4.74 -10.97
CA LEU A 191 11.03 -3.28 -11.09
C LEU A 191 12.10 -2.50 -10.32
N ILE A 192 12.52 -2.98 -9.14
CA ILE A 192 13.62 -2.37 -8.38
C ILE A 192 14.95 -2.50 -9.16
N ARG A 193 15.26 -3.68 -9.71
CA ARG A 193 16.48 -3.90 -10.51
C ARG A 193 16.53 -3.03 -11.77
N GLU A 194 15.40 -2.78 -12.39
CA GLU A 194 15.27 -1.92 -13.57
C GLU A 194 15.37 -0.43 -13.25
N GLY A 195 15.45 -0.06 -11.94
CA GLY A 195 15.52 1.33 -11.50
C GLY A 195 14.22 2.11 -11.66
N SER A 196 13.08 1.39 -11.82
CA SER A 196 11.78 2.03 -12.06
C SER A 196 11.42 3.03 -10.97
N PHE A 197 11.83 2.80 -9.72
CA PHE A 197 11.50 3.65 -8.57
C PHE A 197 12.54 4.71 -8.23
N ASP A 198 13.67 4.79 -8.95
CA ASP A 198 14.81 5.64 -8.58
C ASP A 198 14.44 7.13 -8.42
N ALA A 199 13.54 7.62 -9.28
CA ALA A 199 13.06 9.00 -9.21
C ALA A 199 12.18 9.28 -7.96
N LEU A 200 11.57 8.25 -7.36
CA LEU A 200 10.75 8.35 -6.17
C LEU A 200 11.55 8.12 -4.88
N MET A 201 12.66 7.39 -4.95
CA MET A 201 13.59 7.14 -3.84
C MET A 201 14.58 8.30 -3.70
N THR A 202 14.07 9.48 -3.34
CA THR A 202 14.87 10.72 -3.24
C THR A 202 15.86 10.71 -2.08
N ASP A 203 15.60 9.88 -1.06
CA ASP A 203 16.41 9.71 0.14
C ASP A 203 17.47 8.60 -0.02
N ALA A 204 18.63 8.75 0.62
CA ALA A 204 19.74 7.80 0.55
C ALA A 204 19.41 6.48 1.27
N ASP A 205 18.71 6.54 2.40
CA ASP A 205 18.32 5.36 3.17
C ASP A 205 17.27 4.54 2.42
N ALA A 206 16.35 5.21 1.69
CA ALA A 206 15.40 4.55 0.81
C ALA A 206 16.09 3.74 -0.29
N ARG A 207 17.16 4.29 -0.89
CA ARG A 207 17.97 3.57 -1.89
C ARG A 207 18.76 2.42 -1.28
N ALA A 208 19.35 2.63 -0.11
CA ALA A 208 20.08 1.56 0.60
C ALA A 208 19.12 0.41 0.95
N TRP A 209 17.91 0.73 1.44
CA TRP A 209 16.90 -0.25 1.76
C TRP A 209 16.43 -1.06 0.55
N SER A 210 16.29 -0.45 -0.63
CA SER A 210 15.96 -1.20 -1.86
C SER A 210 17.04 -2.24 -2.19
N GLY A 211 18.31 -1.95 -1.90
CA GLY A 211 19.42 -2.90 -1.98
C GLY A 211 19.27 -4.06 -1.00
N GLU A 212 18.72 -3.83 0.20
CA GLU A 212 18.43 -4.90 1.16
C GLU A 212 17.35 -5.87 0.64
N VAL A 213 16.31 -5.37 -0.05
CA VAL A 213 15.30 -6.22 -0.71
C VAL A 213 15.94 -7.09 -1.77
N LEU A 214 16.80 -6.52 -2.63
CA LEU A 214 17.53 -7.29 -3.66
C LEU A 214 18.45 -8.36 -3.06
N ASN A 215 19.15 -8.01 -1.99
CA ASN A 215 20.02 -8.94 -1.26
C ASN A 215 19.22 -10.06 -0.58
N ALA A 216 18.08 -9.74 -0.01
CA ALA A 216 17.19 -10.75 0.58
C ALA A 216 16.66 -11.73 -0.49
N HIS A 217 16.25 -11.21 -1.66
CA HIS A 217 15.81 -12.06 -2.79
C HIS A 217 16.89 -13.03 -3.27
N SER A 218 18.16 -12.60 -3.31
CA SER A 218 19.25 -13.47 -3.77
C SER A 218 19.57 -14.63 -2.80
N ARG A 219 18.94 -14.67 -1.63
CA ARG A 219 19.09 -15.73 -0.61
C ARG A 219 17.89 -16.68 -0.55
N LEU A 220 16.82 -16.41 -1.32
CA LEU A 220 15.66 -17.30 -1.46
C LEU A 220 15.93 -18.41 -2.47
#